data_311066f431e29e26a8599b61c5973ce7
#
_entry.id   311066f431e29e26a8599b61c5973ce7
#
_cell.length_a   1.000
_cell.length_b   1.000
_cell.length_c   1.000
_cell.angle_alpha   90.00
_cell.angle_beta   90.00
_cell.angle_gamma   90.00
#
_symmetry.space_group_name_H-M   'P 1'
#
loop_
_entity.id
_entity.type
_entity.pdbx_description
1 polymer ?
#
loop_
_entity_poly.entity_id
_entity_poly.type
_entity_poly.pdbx_seq_one_letter_code
_entity_poly.pdbx_strand_id
1 'polypeptide(L)' 'MAKWQKVFMTEVAYRAEIVKGVLEDFGITSVVLNKMDSSYNNFGNHEVLVLPEDVLRAKQIIQNDIDFK' A
#
# COMPACT_ATOMS: atom_id res chain seq x y z
N MET A 1 -6.39 -7.07 -18.52
CA MET A 1 -6.27 -7.50 -17.14
C MET A 1 -5.47 -6.53 -16.33
N ALA A 2 -5.98 -6.16 -15.20
CA ALA A 2 -5.26 -5.25 -14.33
C ALA A 2 -4.05 -5.95 -13.72
N LYS A 3 -2.95 -5.23 -13.66
CA LYS A 3 -1.73 -5.77 -13.10
C LYS A 3 -1.32 -4.91 -11.91
N TRP A 4 -1.71 -5.33 -10.74
CA TRP A 4 -1.47 -4.56 -9.54
C TRP A 4 0.01 -4.45 -9.23
N GLN A 5 0.45 -3.25 -8.86
CA GLN A 5 1.84 -2.97 -8.55
C GLN A 5 1.96 -2.48 -7.12
N LYS A 6 2.93 -3.02 -6.40
CA LYS A 6 3.16 -2.64 -5.01
C LYS A 6 3.83 -1.26 -4.96
N VAL A 7 3.26 -0.36 -4.16
CA VAL A 7 3.82 0.98 -3.95
C VAL A 7 4.20 1.22 -2.50
N PHE A 8 3.76 0.36 -1.59
CA PHE A 8 4.05 0.53 -0.17
C PHE A 8 3.94 -0.80 0.52
N MET A 9 4.76 -1.01 1.54
CA MET A 9 4.70 -2.22 2.35
C MET A 9 5.01 -1.86 3.79
N THR A 10 4.28 -2.47 4.70
CA THR A 10 4.49 -2.23 6.12
C THR A 10 4.06 -3.46 6.91
N GLU A 11 4.68 -3.63 8.08
CA GLU A 11 4.26 -4.67 9.01
C GLU A 11 3.09 -4.22 9.87
N VAL A 12 2.75 -2.94 9.81
CA VAL A 12 1.71 -2.36 10.66
C VAL A 12 0.44 -2.18 9.85
N ALA A 13 -0.59 -2.92 10.20
CA ALA A 13 -1.83 -2.95 9.43
C ALA A 13 -2.45 -1.57 9.27
N TYR A 14 -2.51 -0.79 10.34
CA TYR A 14 -3.19 0.51 10.24
C TYR A 14 -2.47 1.48 9.32
N ARG A 15 -1.15 1.33 9.17
CA ARG A 15 -0.41 2.18 8.22
C ARG A 15 -0.81 1.89 6.79
N ALA A 16 -0.99 0.60 6.47
CA ALA A 16 -1.46 0.25 5.13
C ALA A 16 -2.84 0.83 4.87
N GLU A 17 -3.71 0.81 5.87
CA GLU A 17 -5.03 1.38 5.72
C GLU A 17 -4.98 2.89 5.54
N ILE A 18 -4.08 3.57 6.25
CA ILE A 18 -3.92 5.00 6.09
C ILE A 18 -3.46 5.34 4.67
N VAL A 19 -2.47 4.59 4.18
CA VAL A 19 -1.97 4.82 2.82
C VAL A 19 -3.08 4.60 1.81
N LYS A 20 -3.83 3.53 1.95
CA LYS A 20 -4.94 3.26 1.06
C LYS A 20 -5.96 4.40 1.07
N GLY A 21 -6.31 4.87 2.27
CA GLY A 21 -7.28 5.96 2.39
C GLY A 21 -6.80 7.23 1.73
N VAL A 22 -5.53 7.59 1.92
CA VAL A 22 -4.97 8.77 1.30
C VAL A 22 -5.00 8.65 -0.23
N LEU A 23 -4.60 7.49 -0.75
CA LEU A 23 -4.62 7.29 -2.20
C LEU A 23 -6.04 7.41 -2.75
N GLU A 24 -7.01 6.88 -2.04
CA GLU A 24 -8.40 6.97 -2.48
C GLU A 24 -8.89 8.42 -2.49
N ASP A 25 -8.42 9.21 -1.53
CA ASP A 25 -8.77 10.63 -1.50
C ASP A 25 -8.26 11.37 -2.71
N PHE A 26 -7.20 10.88 -3.32
CA PHE A 26 -6.66 11.46 -4.54
C PHE A 26 -7.22 10.80 -5.79
N GLY A 27 -8.19 9.93 -5.64
CA GLY A 27 -8.83 9.28 -6.79
C GLY A 27 -8.10 8.08 -7.31
N ILE A 28 -7.17 7.51 -6.54
CA ILE A 28 -6.41 6.36 -6.96
C ILE A 28 -7.01 5.11 -6.31
N THR A 29 -7.38 4.14 -7.14
CA THR A 29 -7.87 2.86 -6.64
C THR A 29 -6.69 2.04 -6.15
N SER A 30 -6.78 1.56 -4.92
CA SER A 30 -5.73 0.74 -4.34
C SER A 30 -6.32 -0.46 -3.62
N VAL A 31 -5.49 -1.48 -3.44
CA VAL A 31 -5.86 -2.66 -2.68
C VAL A 31 -4.77 -2.95 -1.66
N VAL A 32 -5.14 -3.56 -0.56
CA VAL A 32 -4.20 -3.99 0.45
C VAL A 32 -4.16 -5.51 0.46
N LEU A 33 -2.98 -6.06 0.28
CA LEU A 33 -2.76 -7.49 0.42
C LEU A 33 -2.10 -7.75 1.75
N ASN A 34 -2.62 -8.71 2.45
CA ASN A 34 -2.07 -9.14 3.72
C ASN A 34 -1.34 -10.46 3.50
N LYS A 35 -0.02 -10.40 3.45
CA LYS A 35 0.79 -11.59 3.28
C LYS A 35 1.30 -12.04 4.63
N MET A 36 0.76 -13.13 5.10
CA MET A 36 1.23 -13.73 6.33
C MET A 36 1.92 -15.04 6.02
N ASP A 37 3.14 -15.15 6.49
CA ASP A 37 3.84 -16.40 6.40
C ASP A 37 3.67 -17.12 7.72
N SER A 38 2.77 -18.05 7.75
CA SER A 38 2.44 -18.74 8.97
C SER A 38 3.47 -19.78 9.37
N SER A 39 4.46 -20.04 8.53
CA SER A 39 5.37 -21.12 8.87
C SER A 39 6.47 -20.70 9.81
N TYR A 40 6.79 -19.42 9.90
CA TYR A 40 7.94 -19.04 10.69
C TYR A 40 7.67 -18.08 11.79
N ASN A 41 6.96 -17.07 11.51
CA ASN A 41 6.79 -16.07 12.54
C ASN A 41 5.49 -15.40 12.30
N ASN A 42 5.22 -14.45 13.10
CA ASN A 42 3.95 -13.85 13.15
C ASN A 42 3.88 -12.53 12.48
N PHE A 43 4.90 -12.17 11.72
CA PHE A 43 4.89 -10.86 11.10
C PHE A 43 4.22 -10.96 9.76
N GLY A 44 3.06 -10.37 9.68
CA GLY A 44 2.40 -10.21 8.41
C GLY A 44 2.93 -8.99 7.71
N ASN A 45 3.02 -9.04 6.41
CA ASN A 45 3.33 -7.88 5.60
C ASN A 45 2.08 -7.41 4.92
N HIS A 46 1.80 -6.13 5.03
CA HIS A 46 0.66 -5.53 4.37
C HIS A 46 1.17 -4.72 3.22
N GLU A 47 0.74 -5.06 2.01
CA GLU A 47 1.20 -4.40 0.79
C GLU A 47 0.06 -3.59 0.21
N VAL A 48 0.36 -2.35 -0.16
CA VAL A 48 -0.60 -1.50 -0.85
C VAL A 48 -0.23 -1.49 -2.32
N LEU A 49 -1.20 -1.82 -3.17
CA LEU A 49 -0.98 -1.94 -4.59
C LEU A 49 -1.93 -1.03 -5.35
N VAL A 50 -1.47 -0.54 -6.48
CA VAL A 50 -2.26 0.29 -7.37
C VAL A 50 -2.08 -0.22 -8.80
N LEU A 51 -2.87 0.32 -9.71
CA LEU A 51 -2.72 -0.01 -11.12
C LEU A 51 -1.42 0.58 -11.65
N PRO A 52 -0.83 -0.04 -12.69
CA PRO A 52 0.45 0.44 -13.23
C PRO A 52 0.43 1.91 -13.61
N GLU A 53 -0.67 2.38 -14.12
CA GLU A 53 -0.79 3.77 -14.56
C GLU A 53 -0.75 4.76 -13.41
N ASP A 54 -0.96 4.29 -12.19
CA ASP A 54 -0.99 5.16 -11.01
C ASP A 54 0.25 5.03 -10.15
N VAL A 55 1.22 4.21 -10.54
CA VAL A 55 2.37 3.91 -9.69
C VAL A 55 3.16 5.16 -9.34
N LEU A 56 3.53 5.96 -10.34
CA LEU A 56 4.33 7.15 -10.08
C LEU A 56 3.58 8.14 -9.21
N ARG A 57 2.31 8.32 -9.52
CA ARG A 57 1.49 9.25 -8.77
C ARG A 57 1.32 8.80 -7.34
N ALA A 58 1.05 7.51 -7.15
CA ALA A 58 0.89 6.96 -5.81
C ALA A 58 2.16 7.12 -4.99
N LYS A 59 3.32 6.83 -5.59
CA LYS A 59 4.58 6.98 -4.88
C LYS A 59 4.84 8.42 -4.48
N GLN A 60 4.52 9.37 -5.34
CA GLN A 60 4.68 10.78 -5.00
C GLN A 60 3.78 11.18 -3.84
N ILE A 61 2.55 10.72 -3.85
CA ILE A 61 1.62 11.02 -2.78
C ILE A 61 2.11 10.44 -1.46
N ILE A 62 2.56 9.19 -1.47
CA ILE A 62 3.07 8.55 -0.27
C ILE A 62 4.27 9.31 0.28
N GLN A 63 5.16 9.72 -0.61
CA GLN A 63 6.37 10.41 -0.19
C GLN A 63 6.10 11.80 0.36
N ASN A 64 5.13 12.50 -0.20
CA ASN A 64 4.90 13.90 0.14
C ASN A 64 3.82 14.11 1.18
N ASP A 65 2.79 13.27 1.18
CA ASP A 65 1.62 13.50 2.02
C ASP A 65 1.52 12.56 3.22
N ILE A 66 2.30 11.51 3.24
CA ILE A 66 2.26 10.55 4.33
C ILE A 66 3.63 10.53 4.99
N ASP A 67 3.65 10.81 6.27
CA ASP A 67 4.90 10.88 7.01
C ASP A 67 4.81 9.95 8.22
N PHE A 68 5.49 8.83 8.11
CA PHE A 68 5.57 7.89 9.23
C PHE A 68 6.95 8.01 9.84
N LYS A 69 7.03 8.53 11.02
CA LYS A 69 8.28 8.64 11.74
C LYS A 69 8.35 7.74 12.93
#